data_0e084313829af3e2eed1bb5a7f72f915
#
_entry.id   0e084313829af3e2eed1bb5a7f72f915
#
_cell.length_a   1.000
_cell.length_b   1.000
_cell.length_c   1.000
_cell.angle_alpha   90.00
_cell.angle_beta   90.00
_cell.angle_gamma   90.00
#
_symmetry.space_group_name_H-M   'P 1'
#
loop_
_entity.id
_entity.type
_entity.pdbx_description
1 polymer ?
#
loop_
_entity_poly.entity_id
_entity_poly.type
_entity_poly.pdbx_seq_one_letter_code
_entity_poly.pdbx_strand_id
1 'polypeptide(L)'
;MQRILLAVSGLNPQVITETLYCLHMEGRAVDAIHIITTRPGKDSVLTGLLDSGKGKFYQFCDEYELAASSVDFHPDNIHVPQNTKGQELDDILSQEDNEALLELSLRLTANLTSDDRSAVYFLVAGGRKTMTSCLSFAAQIYGRKQDRIYHVLVSPEFEGHREFWYPPIESRLLKLHDKNGEPFYKETRYASMQLISIPFLSLRKHLPDCLLAGPDVPGALMAQLVREKERFFILSLAGKTVAYGSLQMDNKPAHLALLACFAEIRLHNSDALPQDPADCPSWFLGLEEFFTQQERITALYETIRGTNAGGMSDTGITNLNAENFRSYMSRVNQSLRTAFGPAGEQLAIQPWGKRPSTRYGIRIEKNRLRLNHE
;
A
#
# COMPACT_ATOMS: atom_id res chain seq x y z
N MET A 1 14.18 -4.85 18.77
CA MET A 1 13.28 -4.61 17.64
C MET A 1 11.91 -4.99 18.13
N GLN A 2 10.97 -4.03 18.16
CA GLN A 2 9.60 -4.25 18.60
C GLN A 2 8.87 -5.18 17.63
N ARG A 3 8.16 -6.19 18.14
CA ARG A 3 7.38 -7.15 17.34
C ARG A 3 5.89 -6.88 17.55
N ILE A 4 5.21 -6.59 16.49
CA ILE A 4 3.79 -6.20 16.51
C ILE A 4 2.99 -7.30 15.78
N LEU A 5 1.98 -7.86 16.44
CA LEU A 5 1.02 -8.75 15.80
C LEU A 5 -0.15 -7.90 15.26
N LEU A 6 -0.33 -7.88 13.94
CA LEU A 6 -1.52 -7.31 13.30
C LEU A 6 -2.36 -8.46 12.73
N ALA A 7 -3.53 -8.67 13.31
CA ALA A 7 -4.38 -9.81 13.01
C ALA A 7 -5.72 -9.38 12.40
N VAL A 8 -6.30 -10.23 11.56
CA VAL A 8 -7.74 -10.20 11.26
C VAL A 8 -8.43 -11.29 12.06
N SER A 9 -9.57 -10.97 12.66
CA SER A 9 -10.38 -11.92 13.43
C SER A 9 -11.87 -11.74 13.15
N GLY A 10 -12.61 -12.84 13.16
CA GLY A 10 -14.07 -12.83 13.15
C GLY A 10 -14.63 -12.95 14.57
N LEU A 11 -15.69 -13.76 14.71
CA LEU A 11 -16.35 -14.02 15.99
C LEU A 11 -15.55 -14.95 16.91
N ASN A 12 -14.55 -15.67 16.38
CA ASN A 12 -13.73 -16.61 17.15
C ASN A 12 -12.31 -16.04 17.32
N PRO A 13 -12.01 -15.32 18.39
CA PRO A 13 -10.69 -14.69 18.60
C PRO A 13 -9.62 -15.66 19.10
N GLN A 14 -9.90 -16.96 19.18
CA GLN A 14 -8.97 -18.03 19.57
C GLN A 14 -7.67 -18.00 18.75
N VAL A 15 -7.76 -17.66 17.47
CA VAL A 15 -6.61 -17.53 16.56
C VAL A 15 -5.50 -16.63 17.11
N ILE A 16 -5.83 -15.70 18.00
CA ILE A 16 -4.87 -14.80 18.65
C ILE A 16 -4.03 -15.58 19.65
N THR A 17 -4.66 -16.27 20.62
CA THR A 17 -3.94 -17.06 21.64
C THR A 17 -3.23 -18.26 21.04
N GLU A 18 -3.81 -18.87 20.01
CA GLU A 18 -3.18 -19.93 19.23
C GLU A 18 -1.88 -19.44 18.58
N THR A 19 -1.89 -18.27 17.99
CA THR A 19 -0.70 -17.65 17.39
C THR A 19 0.32 -17.25 18.45
N LEU A 20 -0.12 -16.67 19.56
CA LEU A 20 0.76 -16.31 20.67
C LEU A 20 1.47 -17.54 21.24
N TYR A 21 0.76 -18.65 21.39
CA TYR A 21 1.34 -19.91 21.80
C TYR A 21 2.45 -20.37 20.83
N CYS A 22 2.17 -20.41 19.54
CA CYS A 22 3.16 -20.83 18.54
C CYS A 22 4.40 -19.90 18.56
N LEU A 23 4.18 -18.59 18.61
CA LEU A 23 5.27 -17.62 18.69
C LEU A 23 6.09 -17.76 19.98
N HIS A 24 5.43 -18.00 21.10
CA HIS A 24 6.10 -18.25 22.39
C HIS A 24 6.99 -19.49 22.32
N MET A 25 6.47 -20.60 21.80
CA MET A 25 7.23 -21.84 21.62
C MET A 25 8.44 -21.69 20.68
N GLU A 26 8.41 -20.72 19.78
CA GLU A 26 9.54 -20.36 18.91
C GLU A 26 10.47 -19.30 19.51
N GLY A 27 10.25 -18.85 20.74
CA GLY A 27 11.04 -17.79 21.40
C GLY A 27 10.82 -16.40 20.79
N ARG A 28 9.65 -16.16 20.20
CA ARG A 28 9.28 -14.91 19.52
C ARG A 28 8.16 -14.20 20.26
N ALA A 29 8.46 -13.60 21.39
CA ALA A 29 7.47 -12.78 22.08
C ALA A 29 7.04 -11.57 21.23
N VAL A 30 5.77 -11.16 21.35
CA VAL A 30 5.23 -9.93 20.75
C VAL A 30 5.12 -8.83 21.79
N ASP A 31 5.34 -7.59 21.36
CA ASP A 31 5.32 -6.40 22.23
C ASP A 31 4.00 -5.62 22.08
N ALA A 32 3.25 -5.83 21.00
CA ALA A 32 1.95 -5.20 20.78
C ALA A 32 1.04 -6.12 19.93
N ILE A 33 -0.28 -6.00 20.15
CA ILE A 33 -1.30 -6.75 19.40
C ILE A 33 -2.35 -5.77 18.89
N HIS A 34 -2.58 -5.73 17.57
CA HIS A 34 -3.65 -5.00 16.91
C HIS A 34 -4.56 -5.98 16.16
N ILE A 35 -5.86 -5.77 16.27
CA ILE A 35 -6.85 -6.66 15.65
C ILE A 35 -7.80 -5.85 14.77
N ILE A 36 -7.94 -6.25 13.50
CA ILE A 36 -8.97 -5.77 12.59
C ILE A 36 -10.14 -6.74 12.65
N THR A 37 -11.34 -6.26 12.95
CA THR A 37 -12.52 -7.09 13.10
C THR A 37 -13.80 -6.31 12.78
N THR A 38 -14.96 -6.95 12.90
CA THR A 38 -16.30 -6.30 12.85
C THR A 38 -16.76 -5.91 14.26
N ARG A 39 -17.84 -5.12 14.38
CA ARG A 39 -18.37 -4.74 15.70
C ARG A 39 -18.70 -5.96 16.59
N PRO A 40 -19.41 -7.00 16.13
CA PRO A 40 -19.61 -8.20 16.95
C PRO A 40 -18.31 -8.96 17.25
N GLY A 41 -17.34 -8.92 16.34
CA GLY A 41 -16.01 -9.49 16.58
C GLY A 41 -15.23 -8.73 17.65
N LYS A 42 -15.36 -7.40 17.72
CA LYS A 42 -14.79 -6.57 18.79
C LYS A 42 -15.36 -6.97 20.14
N ASP A 43 -16.68 -7.16 20.25
CA ASP A 43 -17.31 -7.65 21.48
C ASP A 43 -16.78 -9.03 21.88
N SER A 44 -16.58 -9.93 20.90
CA SER A 44 -15.99 -11.26 21.14
C SER A 44 -14.53 -11.19 21.62
N VAL A 45 -13.74 -10.27 21.08
CA VAL A 45 -12.34 -10.03 21.53
C VAL A 45 -12.34 -9.48 22.95
N LEU A 46 -13.17 -8.46 23.24
CA LEU A 46 -13.24 -7.86 24.55
C LEU A 46 -13.64 -8.87 25.64
N THR A 47 -14.69 -9.65 25.37
CA THR A 47 -15.19 -10.64 26.33
C THR A 47 -14.31 -11.89 26.42
N GLY A 48 -13.78 -12.36 25.28
CA GLY A 48 -13.01 -13.60 25.24
C GLY A 48 -11.54 -13.43 25.64
N LEU A 49 -10.91 -12.34 25.25
CA LEU A 49 -9.47 -12.12 25.48
C LEU A 49 -9.17 -11.12 26.59
N LEU A 50 -9.92 -10.00 26.67
CA LEU A 50 -9.60 -8.86 27.52
C LEU A 50 -10.52 -8.68 28.73
N ASP A 51 -11.45 -9.62 28.99
CA ASP A 51 -12.28 -9.54 30.20
C ASP A 51 -11.40 -9.53 31.47
N SER A 52 -11.63 -8.55 32.34
CA SER A 52 -10.79 -8.32 33.53
C SER A 52 -10.64 -9.57 34.39
N GLY A 53 -9.42 -10.14 34.41
CA GLY A 53 -9.04 -11.30 35.21
C GLY A 53 -9.58 -12.65 34.74
N LYS A 54 -10.38 -12.71 33.64
CA LYS A 54 -10.94 -13.93 33.07
C LYS A 54 -10.64 -14.11 31.60
N GLY A 55 -10.16 -13.06 30.91
CA GLY A 55 -9.83 -13.08 29.50
C GLY A 55 -8.73 -14.09 29.20
N LYS A 56 -8.86 -14.78 28.07
CA LYS A 56 -7.93 -15.84 27.68
C LYS A 56 -6.51 -15.35 27.39
N PHE A 57 -6.35 -14.09 27.04
CA PHE A 57 -5.03 -13.46 26.92
C PHE A 57 -4.31 -13.43 28.28
N TYR A 58 -4.99 -12.99 29.34
CA TYR A 58 -4.41 -12.95 30.69
C TYR A 58 -4.13 -14.35 31.23
N GLN A 59 -5.06 -15.29 31.01
CA GLN A 59 -4.86 -16.69 31.41
C GLN A 59 -3.66 -17.31 30.70
N PHE A 60 -3.47 -17.03 29.40
CA PHE A 60 -2.30 -17.47 28.64
C PHE A 60 -1.00 -16.87 29.23
N CYS A 61 -1.00 -15.58 29.50
CA CYS A 61 0.18 -14.92 30.07
C CYS A 61 0.53 -15.51 31.45
N ASP A 62 -0.44 -15.68 32.33
CA ASP A 62 -0.23 -16.25 33.66
C ASP A 62 0.30 -17.68 33.58
N GLU A 63 -0.29 -18.52 32.69
CA GLU A 63 0.07 -19.93 32.54
C GLU A 63 1.47 -20.13 31.98
N TYR A 64 1.91 -19.24 31.06
CA TYR A 64 3.23 -19.29 30.44
C TYR A 64 4.25 -18.32 31.06
N GLU A 65 3.97 -17.82 32.26
CA GLU A 65 4.84 -16.92 33.04
C GLU A 65 5.26 -15.66 32.24
N LEU A 66 4.33 -15.11 31.43
CA LEU A 66 4.54 -13.91 30.64
C LEU A 66 3.95 -12.68 31.38
N ALA A 67 4.65 -11.57 31.36
CA ALA A 67 4.12 -10.31 31.90
C ALA A 67 3.09 -9.72 30.93
N ALA A 68 1.78 -9.91 31.17
CA ALA A 68 0.73 -9.33 30.35
C ALA A 68 0.88 -7.80 30.15
N SER A 69 1.38 -7.10 31.17
CA SER A 69 1.65 -5.66 31.10
C SER A 69 2.81 -5.26 30.18
N SER A 70 3.63 -6.21 29.72
CA SER A 70 4.70 -5.94 28.75
C SER A 70 4.20 -5.97 27.30
N VAL A 71 2.96 -6.41 27.09
CA VAL A 71 2.33 -6.46 25.76
C VAL A 71 1.28 -5.35 25.67
N ASP A 72 1.46 -4.45 24.72
CA ASP A 72 0.49 -3.40 24.41
C ASP A 72 -0.74 -4.02 23.73
N PHE A 73 -1.73 -4.42 24.54
CA PHE A 73 -2.99 -5.00 24.09
C PHE A 73 -4.15 -4.54 24.96
N HIS A 74 -4.91 -3.59 24.45
CA HIS A 74 -6.06 -2.96 25.11
C HIS A 74 -7.18 -2.65 24.10
N PRO A 75 -8.36 -2.19 24.53
CA PRO A 75 -9.53 -1.96 23.65
C PRO A 75 -9.26 -1.07 22.43
N ASP A 76 -8.38 -0.07 22.54
CA ASP A 76 -8.06 0.84 21.43
C ASP A 76 -7.24 0.17 20.31
N ASN A 77 -6.65 -1.00 20.59
CA ASN A 77 -5.94 -1.80 19.60
C ASN A 77 -6.90 -2.70 18.78
N ILE A 78 -8.20 -2.60 19.01
CA ILE A 78 -9.22 -3.34 18.27
C ILE A 78 -9.88 -2.39 17.28
N HIS A 79 -9.61 -2.59 16.00
CA HIS A 79 -9.99 -1.71 14.92
C HIS A 79 -11.16 -2.28 14.14
N VAL A 80 -12.22 -1.49 14.00
CA VAL A 80 -13.42 -1.86 13.22
C VAL A 80 -13.52 -0.92 12.03
N PRO A 81 -13.70 -1.44 10.79
CA PRO A 81 -13.96 -0.61 9.63
C PRO A 81 -15.24 0.21 9.85
N GLN A 82 -15.26 1.44 9.35
CA GLN A 82 -16.40 2.35 9.48
C GLN A 82 -16.98 2.68 8.11
N ASN A 83 -18.30 2.81 8.06
CA ASN A 83 -18.99 3.32 6.87
C ASN A 83 -18.75 4.83 6.69
N THR A 84 -19.26 5.40 5.60
CA THR A 84 -19.14 6.84 5.28
C THR A 84 -19.77 7.78 6.30
N LYS A 85 -20.58 7.25 7.22
CA LYS A 85 -21.19 8.00 8.34
C LYS A 85 -20.41 7.86 9.65
N GLY A 86 -19.26 7.19 9.64
CA GLY A 86 -18.43 6.96 10.82
C GLY A 86 -18.95 5.87 11.76
N GLN A 87 -19.90 5.03 11.32
CA GLN A 87 -20.44 3.94 12.13
C GLN A 87 -19.61 2.66 11.88
N GLU A 88 -19.26 1.96 12.97
CA GLU A 88 -18.59 0.66 12.91
C GLU A 88 -19.44 -0.38 12.18
N LEU A 89 -18.81 -1.18 11.30
CA LEU A 89 -19.51 -2.19 10.50
C LEU A 89 -19.82 -3.44 11.33
N ASP A 90 -21.06 -3.91 11.21
CA ASP A 90 -21.50 -5.17 11.82
C ASP A 90 -20.97 -6.39 11.06
N ASP A 91 -20.81 -6.27 9.77
CA ASP A 91 -20.29 -7.33 8.89
C ASP A 91 -19.74 -6.73 7.59
N ILE A 92 -19.08 -7.55 6.77
CA ILE A 92 -18.59 -7.17 5.44
C ILE A 92 -19.50 -7.84 4.40
N LEU A 93 -20.49 -7.11 3.91
CA LEU A 93 -21.53 -7.65 3.05
C LEU A 93 -21.60 -6.98 1.67
N SER A 94 -21.09 -5.76 1.55
CA SER A 94 -21.12 -4.98 0.31
C SER A 94 -19.72 -4.67 -0.20
N GLN A 95 -19.66 -4.08 -1.39
CA GLN A 95 -18.40 -3.57 -1.95
C GLN A 95 -17.89 -2.38 -1.12
N GLU A 96 -18.78 -1.51 -0.67
CA GLU A 96 -18.47 -0.34 0.15
C GLU A 96 -17.87 -0.76 1.50
N ASP A 97 -18.42 -1.81 2.14
CA ASP A 97 -17.87 -2.37 3.38
C ASP A 97 -16.46 -2.92 3.15
N ASN A 98 -16.26 -3.63 2.03
CA ASN A 98 -14.96 -4.17 1.69
C ASN A 98 -13.94 -3.07 1.35
N GLU A 99 -14.39 -1.95 0.80
CA GLU A 99 -13.54 -0.77 0.56
C GLU A 99 -13.11 -0.13 1.88
N ALA A 100 -14.03 0.02 2.84
CA ALA A 100 -13.72 0.52 4.18
C ALA A 100 -12.73 -0.40 4.93
N LEU A 101 -12.90 -1.72 4.80
CA LEU A 101 -11.99 -2.71 5.34
C LEU A 101 -10.59 -2.62 4.73
N LEU A 102 -10.51 -2.48 3.40
CA LEU A 102 -9.25 -2.34 2.68
C LEU A 102 -8.53 -1.05 3.10
N GLU A 103 -9.26 0.07 3.19
CA GLU A 103 -8.72 1.35 3.64
C GLU A 103 -8.14 1.24 5.05
N LEU A 104 -8.87 0.65 5.99
CA LEU A 104 -8.39 0.43 7.36
C LEU A 104 -7.13 -0.44 7.38
N SER A 105 -7.12 -1.55 6.62
CA SER A 105 -5.99 -2.47 6.54
C SER A 105 -4.73 -1.78 6.00
N LEU A 106 -4.86 -0.98 4.94
CA LEU A 106 -3.76 -0.22 4.34
C LEU A 106 -3.22 0.83 5.32
N ARG A 107 -4.12 1.61 5.94
CA ARG A 107 -3.75 2.67 6.89
C ARG A 107 -3.02 2.11 8.11
N LEU A 108 -3.55 1.07 8.75
CA LEU A 108 -2.89 0.44 9.89
C LEU A 108 -1.54 -0.16 9.52
N THR A 109 -1.47 -0.85 8.38
CA THR A 109 -0.22 -1.43 7.91
C THR A 109 0.83 -0.35 7.64
N ALA A 110 0.47 0.74 6.95
CA ALA A 110 1.36 1.86 6.69
C ALA A 110 1.92 2.44 8.01
N ASN A 111 1.05 2.67 8.99
CA ASN A 111 1.43 3.21 10.31
C ASN A 111 2.38 2.28 11.05
N LEU A 112 2.03 1.00 11.20
CA LEU A 112 2.80 0.03 11.95
C LEU A 112 4.14 -0.34 11.28
N THR A 113 4.25 -0.13 9.95
CA THR A 113 5.48 -0.34 9.20
C THR A 113 6.30 0.94 8.98
N SER A 114 5.94 2.06 9.59
CA SER A 114 6.65 3.34 9.44
C SER A 114 7.99 3.38 10.19
N ASP A 115 8.09 2.72 11.35
CA ASP A 115 9.33 2.64 12.15
C ASP A 115 10.14 1.40 11.79
N ASP A 116 11.33 1.59 11.22
CA ASP A 116 12.24 0.50 10.83
C ASP A 116 12.76 -0.34 12.02
N ARG A 117 12.58 0.13 13.26
CA ARG A 117 12.93 -0.61 14.50
C ARG A 117 11.84 -1.60 14.91
N SER A 118 10.70 -1.64 14.20
CA SER A 118 9.63 -2.62 14.41
C SER A 118 9.65 -3.74 13.37
N ALA A 119 9.05 -4.88 13.70
CA ALA A 119 8.65 -5.92 12.76
C ALA A 119 7.18 -6.24 12.95
N VAL A 120 6.42 -6.31 11.85
CA VAL A 120 5.00 -6.62 11.87
C VAL A 120 4.77 -8.07 11.46
N TYR A 121 4.06 -8.81 12.30
CA TYR A 121 3.60 -10.16 12.04
C TYR A 121 2.12 -10.09 11.66
N PHE A 122 1.83 -10.28 10.39
CA PHE A 122 0.47 -10.24 9.84
C PHE A 122 -0.18 -11.60 9.99
N LEU A 123 -1.19 -11.72 10.85
CA LEU A 123 -1.95 -12.96 11.01
C LEU A 123 -3.18 -12.95 10.10
N VAL A 124 -3.17 -13.82 9.10
CA VAL A 124 -4.26 -13.99 8.13
C VAL A 124 -5.07 -15.27 8.42
N ALA A 125 -5.47 -15.43 9.68
CA ALA A 125 -6.26 -16.57 10.15
C ALA A 125 -7.50 -16.06 10.87
N GLY A 126 -8.68 -16.31 10.31
CA GLY A 126 -9.94 -15.89 10.91
C GLY A 126 -10.69 -14.82 10.12
N GLY A 127 -11.92 -14.56 10.53
CA GLY A 127 -12.81 -13.61 9.88
C GLY A 127 -13.35 -14.09 8.52
N ARG A 128 -13.94 -13.15 7.78
CA ARG A 128 -14.35 -13.41 6.40
C ARG A 128 -13.13 -13.51 5.48
N LYS A 129 -13.25 -14.28 4.40
CA LYS A 129 -12.16 -14.47 3.41
C LYS A 129 -11.63 -13.14 2.85
N THR A 130 -12.49 -12.14 2.70
CA THR A 130 -12.08 -10.80 2.25
C THR A 130 -11.19 -10.08 3.26
N MET A 131 -11.35 -10.32 4.57
CA MET A 131 -10.51 -9.72 5.61
C MET A 131 -9.06 -10.19 5.47
N THR A 132 -8.86 -11.50 5.32
CA THR A 132 -7.52 -12.07 5.12
C THR A 132 -6.90 -11.61 3.81
N SER A 133 -7.69 -11.46 2.74
CA SER A 133 -7.23 -10.96 1.45
C SER A 133 -6.79 -9.49 1.54
N CYS A 134 -7.58 -8.63 2.18
CA CYS A 134 -7.25 -7.21 2.37
C CYS A 134 -5.97 -7.02 3.20
N LEU A 135 -5.82 -7.77 4.31
CA LEU A 135 -4.62 -7.68 5.13
C LEU A 135 -3.38 -8.22 4.40
N SER A 136 -3.52 -9.35 3.67
CA SER A 136 -2.43 -9.89 2.84
C SER A 136 -2.00 -8.91 1.76
N PHE A 137 -2.96 -8.22 1.14
CA PHE A 137 -2.68 -7.18 0.14
C PHE A 137 -1.95 -5.99 0.78
N ALA A 138 -2.42 -5.49 1.93
CA ALA A 138 -1.77 -4.41 2.65
C ALA A 138 -0.32 -4.77 3.05
N ALA A 139 -0.09 -6.01 3.49
CA ALA A 139 1.25 -6.51 3.79
C ALA A 139 2.17 -6.53 2.54
N GLN A 140 1.65 -6.87 1.36
CA GLN A 140 2.44 -6.79 0.12
C GLN A 140 2.79 -5.35 -0.26
N ILE A 141 1.88 -4.40 -0.03
CA ILE A 141 2.09 -2.99 -0.35
C ILE A 141 3.14 -2.36 0.57
N TYR A 142 2.99 -2.51 1.89
CA TYR A 142 3.79 -1.79 2.88
C TYR A 142 4.83 -2.64 3.62
N GLY A 143 4.72 -3.97 3.55
CA GLY A 143 5.59 -4.88 4.28
C GLY A 143 7.06 -4.75 3.89
N ARG A 144 7.93 -4.99 4.86
CA ARG A 144 9.39 -4.88 4.77
C ARG A 144 10.04 -6.26 4.90
N LYS A 145 11.33 -6.36 4.67
CA LYS A 145 12.08 -7.64 4.75
C LYS A 145 12.03 -8.34 6.12
N GLN A 146 11.83 -7.57 7.20
CA GLN A 146 11.71 -8.10 8.57
C GLN A 146 10.28 -8.55 8.91
N ASP A 147 9.27 -8.11 8.15
CA ASP A 147 7.87 -8.45 8.38
C ASP A 147 7.55 -9.87 7.89
N ARG A 148 6.50 -10.48 8.42
CA ARG A 148 6.08 -11.85 8.08
C ARG A 148 4.57 -11.93 7.97
N ILE A 149 4.07 -12.75 7.05
CA ILE A 149 2.66 -13.15 7.02
C ILE A 149 2.56 -14.55 7.59
N TYR A 150 1.65 -14.73 8.53
CA TYR A 150 1.41 -16.00 9.19
C TYR A 150 -0.03 -16.46 9.08
N HIS A 151 -0.19 -17.76 9.03
CA HIS A 151 -1.45 -18.45 9.24
C HIS A 151 -1.25 -19.50 10.33
N VAL A 152 -2.14 -19.59 11.31
CA VAL A 152 -2.10 -20.64 12.33
C VAL A 152 -2.98 -21.80 11.89
N LEU A 153 -2.44 -23.01 11.98
CA LEU A 153 -3.18 -24.25 11.78
C LEU A 153 -3.28 -24.98 13.10
N VAL A 154 -4.48 -25.41 13.42
CA VAL A 154 -4.81 -26.25 14.58
C VAL A 154 -5.32 -27.57 14.07
N SER A 155 -5.01 -28.67 14.76
CA SER A 155 -5.56 -29.97 14.39
C SER A 155 -7.10 -29.94 14.37
N PRO A 156 -7.74 -30.49 13.31
CA PRO A 156 -9.15 -30.23 12.97
C PRO A 156 -10.16 -30.50 14.09
N GLU A 157 -9.86 -31.43 14.98
CA GLU A 157 -10.72 -31.80 16.10
C GLU A 157 -10.74 -30.75 17.21
N PHE A 158 -9.69 -29.91 17.32
CA PHE A 158 -9.61 -28.83 18.29
C PHE A 158 -9.96 -27.46 17.69
N GLU A 159 -9.91 -27.35 16.37
CA GLU A 159 -10.16 -26.09 15.66
C GLU A 159 -11.56 -25.55 15.98
N GLY A 160 -11.64 -24.32 16.47
CA GLY A 160 -12.89 -23.65 16.83
C GLY A 160 -13.64 -24.26 18.03
N HIS A 161 -13.04 -25.18 18.77
CA HIS A 161 -13.66 -25.73 19.96
C HIS A 161 -13.70 -24.68 21.08
N ARG A 162 -14.87 -24.43 21.68
CA ARG A 162 -15.10 -23.31 22.61
C ARG A 162 -14.20 -23.30 23.84
N GLU A 163 -13.76 -24.47 24.32
CA GLU A 163 -12.92 -24.61 25.50
C GLU A 163 -11.43 -24.73 25.16
N PHE A 164 -11.06 -24.75 23.86
CA PHE A 164 -9.69 -24.84 23.41
C PHE A 164 -9.23 -23.49 22.83
N TRP A 165 -8.25 -22.86 23.47
CA TRP A 165 -7.70 -21.56 23.09
C TRP A 165 -6.20 -21.62 22.81
N TYR A 166 -5.53 -22.55 23.40
CA TYR A 166 -4.12 -22.92 23.26
C TYR A 166 -3.90 -24.22 24.06
N PRO A 167 -2.84 -25.00 23.79
CA PRO A 167 -2.49 -26.13 24.63
C PRO A 167 -2.11 -25.66 26.03
N PRO A 168 -2.88 -26.01 27.07
CA PRO A 168 -2.50 -25.64 28.45
C PRO A 168 -1.32 -26.47 28.93
N ILE A 169 -0.53 -25.97 29.90
CA ILE A 169 0.59 -26.71 30.53
C ILE A 169 0.05 -27.97 31.18
N GLU A 170 -1.04 -27.87 31.94
CA GLU A 170 -1.75 -29.03 32.46
C GLU A 170 -2.79 -29.53 31.44
N SER A 171 -2.53 -30.72 30.88
CA SER A 171 -3.42 -31.31 29.89
C SER A 171 -4.83 -31.53 30.43
N ARG A 172 -5.85 -31.15 29.65
CA ARG A 172 -7.27 -31.32 29.98
C ARG A 172 -7.95 -32.27 29.01
N LEU A 173 -8.88 -33.06 29.49
CA LEU A 173 -9.68 -33.93 28.65
C LEU A 173 -10.89 -33.14 28.11
N LEU A 174 -10.97 -32.99 26.79
CA LEU A 174 -12.10 -32.29 26.13
C LEU A 174 -12.99 -33.29 25.42
N LYS A 175 -14.29 -33.00 25.42
CA LYS A 175 -15.29 -33.70 24.62
C LYS A 175 -15.35 -33.08 23.24
N LEU A 176 -14.82 -33.79 22.27
CA LEU A 176 -14.74 -33.39 20.87
C LEU A 176 -15.79 -34.14 20.03
N HIS A 177 -15.95 -33.75 18.76
CA HIS A 177 -16.83 -34.44 17.83
C HIS A 177 -16.02 -34.83 16.57
N ASP A 178 -16.25 -36.01 16.07
CA ASP A 178 -15.65 -36.47 14.82
C ASP A 178 -16.39 -35.82 13.60
N LYS A 179 -15.95 -36.21 12.38
CA LYS A 179 -16.55 -35.70 11.12
C LYS A 179 -18.03 -36.14 10.93
N ASN A 180 -18.47 -37.13 11.65
CA ASN A 180 -19.85 -37.66 11.64
C ASN A 180 -20.69 -37.04 12.76
N GLY A 181 -20.09 -36.18 13.61
CA GLY A 181 -20.75 -35.62 14.78
C GLY A 181 -20.75 -36.54 16.02
N GLU A 182 -20.08 -37.70 15.97
CA GLU A 182 -19.99 -38.59 17.11
C GLU A 182 -19.02 -38.05 18.15
N PRO A 183 -19.40 -38.06 19.45
CA PRO A 183 -18.58 -37.55 20.52
C PRO A 183 -17.45 -38.49 20.87
N PHE A 184 -16.26 -37.95 21.05
CA PHE A 184 -15.10 -38.65 21.61
C PHE A 184 -14.34 -37.74 22.57
N TYR A 185 -13.45 -38.34 23.38
CA TYR A 185 -12.66 -37.57 24.34
C TYR A 185 -11.19 -37.61 23.94
N LYS A 186 -10.54 -36.44 23.98
CA LYS A 186 -9.11 -36.28 23.68
C LYS A 186 -8.48 -35.24 24.59
N GLU A 187 -7.26 -35.53 25.06
CA GLU A 187 -6.52 -34.60 25.89
C GLU A 187 -5.89 -33.48 25.05
N THR A 188 -5.83 -32.26 25.59
CA THR A 188 -5.30 -31.07 24.92
C THR A 188 -3.83 -31.17 24.55
N ARG A 189 -3.03 -31.99 25.24
CA ARG A 189 -1.61 -32.28 24.89
C ARG A 189 -1.43 -32.91 23.50
N TYR A 190 -2.50 -33.49 22.93
CA TYR A 190 -2.47 -34.05 21.58
C TYR A 190 -2.88 -33.06 20.50
N ALA A 191 -3.18 -31.81 20.86
CA ALA A 191 -3.42 -30.78 19.90
C ALA A 191 -2.12 -30.43 19.16
N SER A 192 -2.15 -30.54 17.84
CA SER A 192 -1.05 -30.06 16.99
C SER A 192 -1.37 -28.66 16.52
N MET A 193 -0.40 -27.75 16.72
CA MET A 193 -0.51 -26.37 16.28
C MET A 193 0.75 -25.99 15.52
N GLN A 194 0.58 -25.30 14.39
CA GLN A 194 1.68 -24.87 13.55
C GLN A 194 1.44 -23.43 13.05
N LEU A 195 2.48 -22.63 13.12
CA LEU A 195 2.49 -21.30 12.53
C LEU A 195 3.13 -21.37 11.13
N ILE A 196 2.30 -21.24 10.11
CA ILE A 196 2.71 -21.32 8.71
C ILE A 196 3.11 -19.93 8.22
N SER A 197 4.37 -19.79 7.79
CA SER A 197 4.83 -18.58 7.14
C SER A 197 4.40 -18.55 5.67
N ILE A 198 3.64 -17.53 5.28
CA ILE A 198 3.22 -17.32 3.90
C ILE A 198 4.22 -16.36 3.25
N PRO A 199 4.91 -16.77 2.17
CA PRO A 199 5.81 -15.87 1.46
C PRO A 199 5.03 -14.74 0.79
N PHE A 200 5.59 -13.53 0.81
CA PHE A 200 5.03 -12.39 0.10
C PHE A 200 6.12 -11.56 -0.59
N LEU A 201 5.73 -10.85 -1.63
CA LEU A 201 6.60 -9.91 -2.34
C LEU A 201 6.30 -8.50 -1.85
N SER A 202 7.30 -7.82 -1.32
CA SER A 202 7.14 -6.41 -0.95
C SER A 202 7.17 -5.52 -2.18
N LEU A 203 6.09 -4.79 -2.40
CA LEU A 203 5.97 -3.77 -3.44
C LEU A 203 6.41 -2.38 -2.95
N ARG A 204 6.75 -2.24 -1.67
CA ARG A 204 7.09 -0.96 -1.02
C ARG A 204 8.10 -0.12 -1.81
N LYS A 205 9.15 -0.74 -2.38
CA LYS A 205 10.18 -0.05 -3.17
C LYS A 205 9.69 0.51 -4.50
N HIS A 206 8.51 0.09 -4.94
CA HIS A 206 7.88 0.51 -6.19
C HIS A 206 6.78 1.55 -5.96
N LEU A 207 6.53 1.93 -4.70
CA LEU A 207 5.55 2.96 -4.37
C LEU A 207 6.18 4.34 -4.49
N PRO A 208 5.41 5.35 -4.93
CA PRO A 208 5.79 6.76 -4.83
C PRO A 208 6.03 7.17 -3.38
N ASP A 209 7.00 8.06 -3.14
CA ASP A 209 7.33 8.55 -1.80
C ASP A 209 6.14 9.18 -1.08
N CYS A 210 5.25 9.83 -1.80
CA CYS A 210 4.03 10.42 -1.24
C CYS A 210 3.07 9.40 -0.61
N LEU A 211 3.15 8.12 -1.01
CA LEU A 211 2.37 7.02 -0.41
C LEU A 211 3.08 6.36 0.77
N LEU A 212 4.36 6.67 0.97
CA LEU A 212 5.17 6.17 2.09
C LEU A 212 5.37 7.22 3.19
N ALA A 213 5.05 8.49 2.92
CA ALA A 213 5.45 9.66 3.72
C ALA A 213 4.68 9.85 5.04
N GLY A 214 3.87 8.90 5.50
CA GLY A 214 3.31 9.02 6.83
C GLY A 214 1.92 8.40 7.06
N PRO A 215 1.44 8.49 8.31
CA PRO A 215 0.21 7.86 8.77
C PRO A 215 -1.07 8.41 8.13
N ASP A 216 -1.01 9.57 7.48
CA ASP A 216 -2.16 10.26 6.90
C ASP A 216 -2.36 9.98 5.41
N VAL A 217 -1.64 8.99 4.84
CA VAL A 217 -1.90 8.57 3.46
C VAL A 217 -3.29 7.96 3.41
N PRO A 218 -4.25 8.60 2.76
CA PRO A 218 -5.61 8.07 2.73
C PRO A 218 -5.62 6.69 2.06
N GLY A 219 -6.13 5.68 2.75
CA GLY A 219 -6.35 4.36 2.15
C GLY A 219 -7.20 4.42 0.89
N ALA A 220 -8.13 5.40 0.83
CA ALA A 220 -8.87 5.76 -0.38
C ALA A 220 -7.97 6.09 -1.57
N LEU A 221 -6.84 6.78 -1.36
CA LEU A 221 -5.87 7.08 -2.42
C LEU A 221 -5.22 5.79 -2.93
N MET A 222 -4.81 4.89 -2.03
CA MET A 222 -4.25 3.59 -2.39
C MET A 222 -5.30 2.72 -3.09
N ALA A 223 -6.53 2.66 -2.61
CA ALA A 223 -7.62 1.95 -3.24
C ALA A 223 -7.89 2.47 -4.67
N GLN A 224 -7.79 3.78 -4.89
CA GLN A 224 -7.91 4.39 -6.23
C GLN A 224 -6.73 4.02 -7.15
N LEU A 225 -5.51 3.91 -6.61
CA LEU A 225 -4.34 3.50 -7.40
C LEU A 225 -4.41 2.04 -7.84
N VAL A 226 -5.02 1.19 -7.03
CA VAL A 226 -5.19 -0.24 -7.29
C VAL A 226 -6.35 -0.52 -8.25
N ARG A 227 -7.39 0.33 -8.25
CA ARG A 227 -8.49 0.19 -9.23
C ARG A 227 -7.98 0.54 -10.61
N GLU A 228 -8.28 -0.28 -11.59
CA GLU A 228 -8.07 -0.02 -13.03
C GLU A 228 -9.01 1.09 -13.53
N LYS A 229 -8.86 2.33 -13.02
CA LYS A 229 -9.46 3.50 -13.66
C LYS A 229 -8.55 4.00 -14.76
N GLU A 230 -9.12 4.46 -15.86
CA GLU A 230 -8.37 5.18 -16.89
C GLU A 230 -7.57 6.31 -16.24
N ARG A 231 -6.25 6.19 -16.25
CA ARG A 231 -5.35 7.19 -15.66
C ARG A 231 -4.98 8.19 -16.74
N PHE A 232 -5.40 9.43 -16.57
CA PHE A 232 -5.00 10.53 -17.43
C PHE A 232 -3.73 11.18 -16.92
N PHE A 233 -2.82 11.47 -17.83
CA PHE A 233 -1.65 12.30 -17.59
C PHE A 233 -2.05 13.74 -17.90
N ILE A 234 -2.18 14.58 -16.89
CA ILE A 234 -2.73 15.93 -16.96
C ILE A 234 -1.64 16.93 -16.59
N LEU A 235 -1.36 17.86 -17.50
CA LEU A 235 -0.49 18.99 -17.24
C LEU A 235 -1.38 20.25 -17.12
N SER A 236 -1.38 20.91 -15.97
CA SER A 236 -2.06 22.19 -15.74
C SER A 236 -1.04 23.32 -15.75
N LEU A 237 -1.09 24.18 -16.75
CA LEU A 237 -0.13 25.26 -16.92
C LEU A 237 -0.35 26.38 -15.90
N ALA A 238 -1.62 26.80 -15.72
CA ALA A 238 -1.97 27.83 -14.73
C ALA A 238 -1.75 27.34 -13.29
N GLY A 239 -2.14 26.08 -12.99
CA GLY A 239 -1.93 25.47 -11.68
C GLY A 239 -0.47 25.11 -11.38
N LYS A 240 0.41 25.11 -12.37
CA LYS A 240 1.82 24.66 -12.29
C LYS A 240 1.98 23.24 -11.76
N THR A 241 1.02 22.38 -12.10
CA THR A 241 0.95 21.00 -11.58
C THR A 241 0.96 19.97 -12.68
N VAL A 242 1.40 18.77 -12.32
CA VAL A 242 1.32 17.56 -13.14
C VAL A 242 0.57 16.51 -12.34
N ALA A 243 -0.43 15.88 -12.95
CA ALA A 243 -1.23 14.85 -12.31
C ALA A 243 -1.26 13.56 -13.15
N TYR A 244 -1.34 12.40 -12.45
CA TYR A 244 -1.56 11.11 -13.06
C TYR A 244 -2.49 10.27 -12.18
N GLY A 245 -3.70 10.04 -12.67
CA GLY A 245 -4.78 9.46 -11.86
C GLY A 245 -5.16 10.41 -10.72
N SER A 246 -5.01 9.95 -9.49
CA SER A 246 -5.28 10.73 -8.27
C SER A 246 -4.04 11.41 -7.67
N LEU A 247 -2.86 11.10 -8.18
CA LEU A 247 -1.61 11.71 -7.72
C LEU A 247 -1.35 13.01 -8.46
N GLN A 248 -0.90 14.04 -7.72
CA GLN A 248 -0.55 15.35 -8.25
C GLN A 248 0.75 15.83 -7.63
N MET A 249 1.55 16.55 -8.41
CA MET A 249 2.78 17.19 -7.96
C MET A 249 2.86 18.62 -8.50
N ASP A 250 3.46 19.51 -7.71
CA ASP A 250 3.87 20.83 -8.17
C ASP A 250 5.10 20.73 -9.06
N ASN A 251 5.17 21.61 -10.08
CA ASN A 251 6.30 21.60 -10.98
C ASN A 251 6.87 23.02 -11.19
N LYS A 252 8.20 23.09 -11.34
CA LYS A 252 8.87 24.35 -11.65
C LYS A 252 8.47 24.81 -13.06
N PRO A 253 8.23 26.12 -13.30
CA PRO A 253 7.80 26.62 -14.60
C PRO A 253 8.66 26.14 -15.77
N ALA A 254 9.98 26.16 -15.64
CA ALA A 254 10.89 25.70 -16.69
C ALA A 254 10.79 24.19 -16.99
N HIS A 255 10.58 23.37 -15.97
CA HIS A 255 10.39 21.92 -16.11
C HIS A 255 9.04 21.61 -16.76
N LEU A 256 7.98 22.31 -16.32
CA LEU A 256 6.64 22.14 -16.87
C LEU A 256 6.59 22.62 -18.33
N ALA A 257 7.26 23.71 -18.69
CA ALA A 257 7.32 24.20 -20.07
C ALA A 257 7.98 23.18 -21.02
N LEU A 258 9.08 22.55 -20.59
CA LEU A 258 9.72 21.49 -21.38
C LEU A 258 8.79 20.28 -21.56
N LEU A 259 8.16 19.82 -20.49
CA LEU A 259 7.25 18.68 -20.51
C LEU A 259 5.99 18.98 -21.35
N ALA A 260 5.43 20.20 -21.22
CA ALA A 260 4.28 20.66 -21.97
C ALA A 260 4.58 20.72 -23.48
N CYS A 261 5.76 21.16 -23.88
CA CYS A 261 6.16 21.15 -25.28
C CYS A 261 6.13 19.72 -25.87
N PHE A 262 6.67 18.73 -25.16
CA PHE A 262 6.57 17.33 -25.59
C PHE A 262 5.13 16.80 -25.59
N ALA A 263 4.32 17.24 -24.64
CA ALA A 263 2.90 16.88 -24.59
C ALA A 263 2.15 17.46 -25.80
N GLU A 264 2.40 18.70 -26.16
CA GLU A 264 1.80 19.32 -27.35
C GLU A 264 2.22 18.62 -28.65
N ILE A 265 3.51 18.30 -28.80
CA ILE A 265 4.02 17.53 -29.95
C ILE A 265 3.27 16.21 -30.06
N ARG A 266 3.07 15.51 -28.93
CA ARG A 266 2.30 14.27 -28.88
C ARG A 266 0.83 14.47 -29.25
N LEU A 267 0.19 15.50 -28.71
CA LEU A 267 -1.23 15.82 -28.95
C LEU A 267 -1.51 16.24 -30.41
N HIS A 268 -0.56 16.87 -31.08
CA HIS A 268 -0.67 17.26 -32.48
C HIS A 268 -0.44 16.08 -33.44
N ASN A 269 0.21 15.01 -32.99
CA ASN A 269 0.40 13.79 -33.77
C ASN A 269 -0.80 12.85 -33.61
N SER A 270 -1.33 12.33 -34.71
CA SER A 270 -2.48 11.44 -34.72
C SER A 270 -2.12 9.94 -34.67
N ASP A 271 -0.84 9.60 -34.86
CA ASP A 271 -0.41 8.21 -34.92
C ASP A 271 -0.62 7.49 -33.59
N ALA A 272 -0.99 6.21 -33.67
CA ALA A 272 -1.02 5.34 -32.52
C ALA A 272 0.40 5.00 -32.03
N LEU A 273 0.53 4.54 -30.79
CA LEU A 273 1.79 3.97 -30.31
C LEU A 273 2.18 2.77 -31.19
N PRO A 274 3.48 2.66 -31.56
CA PRO A 274 3.97 1.47 -32.26
C PRO A 274 3.65 0.20 -31.46
N GLN A 275 3.27 -0.85 -32.16
CA GLN A 275 3.00 -2.16 -31.53
C GLN A 275 4.27 -2.78 -30.95
N ASP A 276 5.41 -2.65 -31.66
CA ASP A 276 6.70 -3.05 -31.13
C ASP A 276 7.30 -1.92 -30.29
N PRO A 277 7.60 -2.14 -28.99
CA PRO A 277 8.31 -1.18 -28.14
C PRO A 277 9.67 -0.73 -28.68
N ALA A 278 10.30 -1.50 -29.56
CA ALA A 278 11.58 -1.16 -30.18
C ALA A 278 11.44 -0.14 -31.31
N ASP A 279 10.23 0.09 -31.84
CA ASP A 279 9.98 1.06 -32.89
C ASP A 279 9.95 2.49 -32.37
N CYS A 280 10.54 3.41 -33.16
CA CYS A 280 10.53 4.83 -32.84
C CYS A 280 9.17 5.45 -33.16
N PRO A 281 8.46 6.04 -32.16
CA PRO A 281 7.26 6.80 -32.48
C PRO A 281 7.55 7.98 -33.41
N SER A 282 6.64 8.28 -34.34
CA SER A 282 6.79 9.33 -35.35
C SER A 282 6.95 10.76 -34.76
N TRP A 283 6.46 10.97 -33.54
CA TRP A 283 6.56 12.26 -32.82
C TRP A 283 7.83 12.40 -31.97
N PHE A 284 8.74 11.43 -32.00
CA PHE A 284 10.03 11.58 -31.35
C PHE A 284 10.95 12.40 -32.25
N LEU A 285 11.49 13.48 -31.71
CA LEU A 285 12.30 14.45 -32.44
C LEU A 285 13.81 14.31 -32.11
N GLY A 286 14.66 14.50 -33.12
CA GLY A 286 16.07 14.75 -32.90
C GLY A 286 16.32 16.09 -32.21
N LEU A 287 17.52 16.30 -31.62
CA LEU A 287 17.80 17.54 -30.90
C LEU A 287 17.68 18.79 -31.80
N GLU A 288 18.18 18.72 -33.03
CA GLU A 288 18.08 19.83 -33.99
C GLU A 288 16.62 20.17 -34.31
N GLU A 289 15.81 19.15 -34.60
CA GLU A 289 14.38 19.33 -34.82
C GLU A 289 13.68 19.89 -33.58
N PHE A 290 14.04 19.40 -32.38
CA PHE A 290 13.44 19.87 -31.12
C PHE A 290 13.79 21.34 -30.84
N PHE A 291 15.00 21.80 -31.15
CA PHE A 291 15.39 23.20 -30.95
C PHE A 291 14.66 24.16 -31.88
N THR A 292 14.06 23.70 -32.97
CA THR A 292 13.15 24.57 -33.76
C THR A 292 11.88 24.95 -32.97
N GLN A 293 11.57 24.27 -31.88
CA GLN A 293 10.45 24.54 -30.99
C GLN A 293 10.80 25.60 -29.90
N GLN A 294 11.98 26.23 -29.96
CA GLN A 294 12.44 27.15 -28.91
C GLN A 294 11.46 28.30 -28.62
N GLU A 295 10.88 28.95 -29.63
CA GLU A 295 9.90 30.01 -29.47
C GLU A 295 8.66 29.50 -28.72
N ARG A 296 8.19 28.30 -29.03
CA ARG A 296 7.05 27.67 -28.37
C ARG A 296 7.34 27.37 -26.90
N ILE A 297 8.53 26.83 -26.60
CA ILE A 297 8.97 26.57 -25.23
C ILE A 297 9.02 27.87 -24.42
N THR A 298 9.53 28.95 -25.02
CA THR A 298 9.60 30.26 -24.39
C THR A 298 8.20 30.82 -24.10
N ALA A 299 7.27 30.70 -25.04
CA ALA A 299 5.87 31.12 -24.86
C ALA A 299 5.16 30.31 -23.75
N LEU A 300 5.35 29.00 -23.71
CA LEU A 300 4.84 28.15 -22.64
C LEU A 300 5.43 28.54 -21.28
N TYR A 301 6.73 28.78 -21.20
CA TYR A 301 7.39 29.21 -19.98
C TYR A 301 6.86 30.53 -19.45
N GLU A 302 6.66 31.52 -20.33
CA GLU A 302 6.10 32.83 -19.98
C GLU A 302 4.65 32.70 -19.48
N THR A 303 3.84 31.91 -20.16
CA THR A 303 2.45 31.59 -19.75
C THR A 303 2.41 30.97 -18.36
N ILE A 304 3.22 29.96 -18.11
CA ILE A 304 3.29 29.25 -16.81
C ILE A 304 3.82 30.15 -15.71
N ARG A 305 4.81 31.00 -16.02
CA ARG A 305 5.40 31.93 -15.05
C ARG A 305 4.40 33.00 -14.61
N GLY A 306 3.58 33.51 -15.50
CA GLY A 306 2.66 34.61 -15.28
C GLY A 306 3.36 35.97 -15.23
N THR A 307 2.60 37.04 -15.38
CA THR A 307 3.10 38.45 -15.52
C THR A 307 3.66 39.07 -14.24
N ASN A 308 3.45 38.45 -13.06
CA ASN A 308 3.80 39.05 -11.75
C ASN A 308 5.04 38.43 -11.07
N ALA A 309 5.81 37.61 -11.74
CA ALA A 309 6.97 36.97 -11.13
C ALA A 309 8.24 37.81 -11.25
N GLY A 310 8.39 38.84 -10.39
CA GLY A 310 9.68 39.47 -10.11
C GLY A 310 10.63 38.48 -9.45
N GLY A 311 11.51 37.84 -10.19
CA GLY A 311 12.53 36.93 -9.71
C GLY A 311 13.45 36.49 -10.83
N MET A 312 14.67 36.00 -10.49
CA MET A 312 15.68 35.54 -11.44
C MET A 312 15.04 34.64 -12.52
N SER A 313 15.09 35.11 -13.77
CA SER A 313 14.63 34.30 -14.91
C SER A 313 15.50 33.05 -15.03
N ASP A 314 14.89 31.89 -15.19
CA ASP A 314 15.58 30.67 -15.58
C ASP A 314 15.92 30.79 -17.09
N THR A 315 16.95 31.57 -17.41
CA THR A 315 17.34 31.89 -18.79
C THR A 315 17.73 30.67 -19.60
N GLY A 316 18.06 29.56 -18.94
CA GLY A 316 18.43 28.35 -19.61
C GLY A 316 17.32 27.67 -20.42
N ILE A 317 16.04 27.81 -20.02
CA ILE A 317 14.91 27.25 -20.76
C ILE A 317 14.54 28.08 -21.98
N THR A 318 14.80 29.39 -21.96
CA THR A 318 14.55 30.30 -23.08
C THR A 318 15.70 30.31 -24.10
N ASN A 319 16.77 29.57 -23.83
CA ASN A 319 17.90 29.38 -24.74
C ASN A 319 18.48 27.99 -24.58
N LEU A 320 17.73 26.98 -25.07
CA LEU A 320 18.12 25.57 -24.97
C LEU A 320 19.29 25.24 -25.90
N ASN A 321 20.20 24.49 -25.34
CA ASN A 321 21.28 23.81 -26.07
C ASN A 321 21.37 22.34 -25.62
N ALA A 322 22.22 21.55 -26.26
CA ALA A 322 22.30 20.12 -25.98
C ALA A 322 22.70 19.77 -24.53
N GLU A 323 23.39 20.63 -23.82
CA GLU A 323 23.84 20.40 -22.46
C GLU A 323 22.72 20.73 -21.45
N ASN A 324 22.17 21.94 -21.52
CA ASN A 324 21.10 22.34 -20.59
C ASN A 324 19.80 21.56 -20.84
N PHE A 325 19.48 21.19 -22.09
CA PHE A 325 18.39 20.30 -22.40
C PHE A 325 18.45 18.98 -21.62
N ARG A 326 19.62 18.33 -21.62
CA ARG A 326 19.81 17.06 -20.88
C ARG A 326 19.64 17.26 -19.38
N SER A 327 20.12 18.39 -18.84
CA SER A 327 19.95 18.74 -17.44
C SER A 327 18.48 18.93 -17.08
N TYR A 328 17.70 19.67 -17.88
CA TYR A 328 16.26 19.87 -17.68
C TYR A 328 15.50 18.54 -17.79
N MET A 329 15.74 17.75 -18.83
CA MET A 329 15.14 16.43 -19.03
C MET A 329 15.40 15.52 -17.84
N SER A 330 16.64 15.44 -17.35
CA SER A 330 17.00 14.62 -16.19
C SER A 330 16.22 15.03 -14.94
N ARG A 331 16.09 16.33 -14.66
CA ARG A 331 15.35 16.87 -13.52
C ARG A 331 13.84 16.62 -13.63
N VAL A 332 13.27 16.82 -14.82
CA VAL A 332 11.85 16.52 -15.11
C VAL A 332 11.59 15.04 -14.86
N ASN A 333 12.40 14.15 -15.44
CA ASN A 333 12.25 12.71 -15.30
C ASN A 333 12.42 12.26 -13.84
N GLN A 334 13.38 12.85 -13.11
CA GLN A 334 13.55 12.56 -11.68
C GLN A 334 12.32 12.95 -10.88
N SER A 335 11.76 14.13 -11.13
CA SER A 335 10.54 14.60 -10.44
C SER A 335 9.35 13.66 -10.71
N LEU A 336 9.17 13.23 -11.97
CA LEU A 336 8.10 12.31 -12.35
C LEU A 336 8.27 10.92 -11.68
N ARG A 337 9.50 10.40 -11.61
CA ARG A 337 9.79 9.13 -10.92
C ARG A 337 9.51 9.22 -9.42
N THR A 338 9.94 10.31 -8.79
CA THR A 338 9.71 10.53 -7.36
C THR A 338 8.21 10.63 -7.04
N ALA A 339 7.44 11.37 -7.85
CA ALA A 339 6.03 11.61 -7.58
C ALA A 339 5.12 10.43 -7.97
N PHE A 340 5.43 9.72 -9.07
CA PHE A 340 4.54 8.71 -9.64
C PHE A 340 5.12 7.29 -9.63
N GLY A 341 6.30 7.08 -9.03
CA GLY A 341 6.95 5.77 -8.94
C GLY A 341 7.15 5.11 -10.31
N PRO A 342 6.80 3.82 -10.48
CA PRO A 342 6.95 3.11 -11.76
C PRO A 342 6.19 3.76 -12.91
N ALA A 343 5.05 4.39 -12.66
CA ALA A 343 4.31 5.11 -13.69
C ALA A 343 5.10 6.33 -14.20
N GLY A 344 5.87 6.99 -13.33
CA GLY A 344 6.72 8.13 -13.71
C GLY A 344 7.75 7.78 -14.79
N GLU A 345 8.22 6.54 -14.85
CA GLU A 345 9.10 6.06 -15.92
C GLU A 345 8.39 6.05 -17.29
N GLN A 346 7.11 5.68 -17.32
CA GLN A 346 6.30 5.67 -18.55
C GLN A 346 5.92 7.08 -19.00
N LEU A 347 5.80 8.02 -18.06
CA LEU A 347 5.45 9.42 -18.32
C LEU A 347 6.68 10.28 -18.66
N ALA A 348 7.88 9.77 -18.43
CA ALA A 348 9.14 10.47 -18.62
C ALA A 348 9.41 10.79 -20.10
N ILE A 349 10.22 11.82 -20.34
CA ILE A 349 10.80 12.10 -21.66
C ILE A 349 11.85 11.01 -21.94
N GLN A 350 11.59 10.16 -22.92
CA GLN A 350 12.35 8.97 -23.24
C GLN A 350 13.28 9.22 -24.45
N PRO A 351 14.54 8.79 -24.38
CA PRO A 351 15.41 8.74 -25.55
C PRO A 351 15.12 7.47 -26.38
N TRP A 352 15.26 7.58 -27.69
CA TRP A 352 15.24 6.45 -28.61
C TRP A 352 16.47 6.48 -29.52
N GLY A 353 17.05 5.31 -29.79
CA GLY A 353 18.24 5.18 -30.62
C GLY A 353 19.55 5.51 -29.91
N LYS A 354 20.65 5.50 -30.66
CA LYS A 354 22.01 5.77 -30.16
C LYS A 354 22.56 7.07 -30.76
N ARG A 355 23.51 7.71 -30.05
CA ARG A 355 24.22 8.88 -30.56
C ARG A 355 24.94 8.57 -31.89
N PRO A 356 24.91 9.52 -32.84
CA PRO A 356 24.40 10.88 -32.76
C PRO A 356 22.90 11.02 -33.04
N SER A 357 22.22 9.97 -33.51
CA SER A 357 20.83 10.02 -34.01
C SER A 357 19.77 9.78 -32.92
N THR A 358 20.05 10.12 -31.66
CA THR A 358 19.08 9.97 -30.56
C THR A 358 17.92 10.93 -30.73
N ARG A 359 16.68 10.36 -30.67
CA ARG A 359 15.43 11.11 -30.67
C ARG A 359 14.81 11.10 -29.28
N TYR A 360 13.98 12.09 -28.95
CA TYR A 360 13.36 12.26 -27.65
C TYR A 360 11.87 12.52 -27.79
N GLY A 361 11.08 11.97 -26.86
CA GLY A 361 9.63 12.12 -26.84
C GLY A 361 9.00 11.52 -25.57
N ILE A 362 7.69 11.65 -25.43
CA ILE A 362 6.90 10.98 -24.40
C ILE A 362 6.12 9.83 -25.04
N ARG A 363 6.12 8.66 -24.37
CA ARG A 363 5.49 7.45 -24.90
C ARG A 363 4.16 7.18 -24.16
N ILE A 364 3.15 8.00 -24.50
CA ILE A 364 1.82 7.90 -23.92
C ILE A 364 0.74 7.88 -25.02
N GLU A 365 -0.34 7.17 -24.78
CA GLU A 365 -1.53 7.22 -25.64
C GLU A 365 -2.14 8.63 -25.64
N LYS A 366 -2.47 9.15 -26.84
CA LYS A 366 -3.02 10.51 -27.00
C LYS A 366 -4.32 10.70 -26.19
N ASN A 367 -5.19 9.71 -26.15
CA ASN A 367 -6.46 9.73 -25.44
C ASN A 367 -6.28 9.84 -23.90
N ARG A 368 -5.11 9.46 -23.39
CA ARG A 368 -4.75 9.51 -21.95
C ARG A 368 -3.96 10.75 -21.57
N LEU A 369 -3.64 11.64 -22.51
CA LEU A 369 -2.92 12.88 -22.30
C LEU A 369 -3.86 14.08 -22.31
N ARG A 370 -3.73 14.99 -21.35
CA ARG A 370 -4.46 16.23 -21.26
C ARG A 370 -3.51 17.38 -20.97
N LEU A 371 -3.68 18.50 -21.66
CA LEU A 371 -2.95 19.74 -21.42
C LEU A 371 -3.96 20.84 -21.18
N ASN A 372 -4.00 21.38 -19.96
CA ASN A 372 -4.91 22.42 -19.52
C ASN A 372 -4.14 23.74 -19.46
N HIS A 373 -4.59 24.70 -20.21
CA HIS A 373 -4.00 26.05 -20.28
C HIS A 373 -4.60 27.01 -19.22
N GLU A 374 -5.80 26.66 -18.71
CA GLU A 374 -6.54 27.39 -17.65
C GLU A 374 -6.20 26.87 -16.26
#